data_5579cdf1bede55c8f90c5cccacff188a
#
_entry.id   5579cdf1bede55c8f90c5cccacff188a
#
_cell.length_a   1.000
_cell.length_b   1.000
_cell.length_c   1.000
_cell.angle_alpha   90.00
_cell.angle_beta   90.00
_cell.angle_gamma   90.00
#
_symmetry.space_group_name_H-M   'P 1'
#
loop_
_entity.id
_entity.type
_entity.pdbx_description
1 polymer ?
#
loop_
_entity_poly.entity_id
_entity_poly.type
_entity_poly.pdbx_seq_one_letter_code
_entity_poly.pdbx_strand_id
1 'polypeptide(L)'
;MVTMGEASGSANLAQGTTAPFRLGNRPALTGVRAPLVMLVLIFHSNFRTFPGAWMSLGVFFVLSGFLITSMLAIEHQRTDGISLSKFYSRRGVRLLPPLLLAIVIIAIYAAIVPVGNAANRIWGDAAAALFYVADYRSAFGHEPLLGYMSQCWSLAVEEQFYLVWAVLFVVALKFGNRKWAYLIATLGVIGCTANRVRIVLDAAHWNPYVAGRVYYAFDTRADALFVGCLLGLIATGGYLENWKTWAKRTLTVAAVVSTVLLVWIVFNVGLAARSLPLWWLPVTEVASAVIIVYFVVKPEGLGSRAMSIPLLVLVGNMSYTIYILHWPIYVATGVFSPTEFPWSYWPSELARLAIIFALAAASWYLMERPLTRWRRRALSATPTVAEASDGASPDPGPVPVPERPVDPEADGASAARVPDTFVRSGPAPSADE
;
A
#
# COMPACT_ATOMS: atom_id res chain seq x y z
N MET A 1 61.49 -34.86 -19.43
CA MET A 1 60.26 -34.65 -20.22
C MET A 1 59.17 -34.49 -19.22
N VAL A 2 58.80 -33.22 -18.90
CA VAL A 2 57.95 -32.83 -17.79
C VAL A 2 56.61 -32.44 -18.41
N THR A 3 55.52 -33.08 -17.99
CA THR A 3 54.17 -32.70 -18.36
C THR A 3 53.59 -31.85 -17.25
N MET A 4 53.33 -30.60 -17.54
CA MET A 4 52.57 -29.68 -16.68
C MET A 4 51.10 -30.00 -16.78
N GLY A 5 50.49 -30.27 -15.63
CA GLY A 5 49.04 -30.37 -15.46
C GLY A 5 48.45 -28.98 -15.19
N GLU A 6 47.55 -28.53 -16.03
CA GLU A 6 46.76 -27.32 -15.83
C GLU A 6 45.68 -27.57 -14.76
N ALA A 7 45.79 -26.87 -13.65
CA ALA A 7 44.73 -26.76 -12.66
C ALA A 7 43.82 -25.60 -13.06
N SER A 8 42.69 -25.88 -13.71
CA SER A 8 41.62 -24.90 -13.93
C SER A 8 40.85 -24.67 -12.61
N GLY A 9 41.24 -23.63 -11.89
CA GLY A 9 40.50 -23.14 -10.75
C GLY A 9 39.19 -22.47 -11.22
N SER A 10 38.09 -23.20 -11.16
CA SER A 10 36.75 -22.64 -11.26
C SER A 10 36.47 -21.80 -10.01
N ALA A 11 36.70 -20.51 -10.12
CA ALA A 11 36.21 -19.53 -9.14
C ALA A 11 34.69 -19.52 -9.17
N ASN A 12 34.05 -20.35 -8.36
CA ASN A 12 32.65 -20.24 -8.02
C ASN A 12 32.48 -18.94 -7.24
N LEU A 13 32.14 -17.84 -7.98
CA LEU A 13 31.53 -16.67 -7.40
C LEU A 13 30.17 -17.09 -6.82
N ALA A 14 30.16 -17.45 -5.56
CA ALA A 14 28.94 -17.58 -4.78
C ALA A 14 28.23 -16.23 -4.82
N GLN A 15 27.33 -16.08 -5.80
CA GLN A 15 26.31 -15.04 -5.77
C GLN A 15 25.47 -15.32 -4.53
N GLY A 16 25.74 -14.58 -3.46
CA GLY A 16 24.90 -14.56 -2.28
C GLY A 16 23.48 -14.21 -2.69
N THR A 17 22.64 -15.20 -2.88
CA THR A 17 21.20 -15.03 -3.09
C THR A 17 20.62 -14.52 -1.79
N THR A 18 20.67 -13.20 -1.58
CA THR A 18 19.91 -12.54 -0.54
C THR A 18 18.44 -12.87 -0.76
N ALA A 19 17.76 -13.38 0.28
CA ALA A 19 16.36 -13.71 0.19
C ALA A 19 15.59 -12.49 -0.32
N PRO A 20 14.73 -12.62 -1.35
CA PRO A 20 14.06 -11.48 -1.97
C PRO A 20 13.27 -10.72 -0.93
N PHE A 21 13.31 -9.38 -1.00
CA PHE A 21 12.54 -8.48 -0.13
C PHE A 21 11.09 -8.95 -0.04
N ARG A 22 10.65 -9.26 1.16
CA ARG A 22 9.25 -9.63 1.43
C ARG A 22 8.60 -8.48 2.16
N LEU A 23 7.52 -7.94 1.60
CA LEU A 23 6.69 -6.95 2.31
C LEU A 23 6.21 -7.53 3.65
N GLY A 24 6.00 -8.86 3.69
CA GLY A 24 5.66 -9.63 4.88
C GLY A 24 4.45 -9.06 5.62
N ASN A 25 4.23 -9.51 6.85
CA ASN A 25 3.34 -8.83 7.79
C ASN A 25 4.14 -7.72 8.46
N ARG A 26 4.04 -6.48 7.96
CA ARG A 26 4.67 -5.29 8.55
C ARG A 26 3.59 -4.42 9.22
N PRO A 27 3.19 -4.77 10.44
CA PRO A 27 2.07 -4.12 11.12
C PRO A 27 2.31 -2.63 11.35
N ALA A 28 3.57 -2.18 11.50
CA ALA A 28 3.92 -0.77 11.63
C ALA A 28 3.46 0.09 10.45
N LEU A 29 3.56 -0.43 9.18
CA LEU A 29 3.08 0.29 7.99
C LEU A 29 1.55 0.38 7.92
N THR A 30 0.85 -0.51 8.62
CA THR A 30 -0.59 -0.42 8.78
C THR A 30 -0.94 0.49 9.94
N GLY A 31 -0.28 0.32 11.08
CA GLY A 31 -0.58 1.05 12.30
C GLY A 31 -0.27 2.55 12.22
N VAL A 32 0.73 2.98 11.44
CA VAL A 32 1.02 4.41 11.22
C VAL A 32 -0.15 5.15 10.56
N ARG A 33 -1.03 4.45 9.86
CA ARG A 33 -2.24 5.04 9.29
C ARG A 33 -3.25 5.50 10.35
N ALA A 34 -3.19 4.92 11.56
CA ALA A 34 -4.09 5.29 12.65
C ALA A 34 -3.87 6.74 13.12
N PRO A 35 -2.69 7.16 13.60
CA PRO A 35 -2.47 8.57 13.95
C PRO A 35 -2.67 9.50 12.75
N LEU A 36 -2.35 9.08 11.52
CA LEU A 36 -2.56 9.91 10.34
C LEU A 36 -4.04 10.17 10.06
N VAL A 37 -4.92 9.17 10.14
CA VAL A 37 -6.36 9.39 9.95
C VAL A 37 -6.95 10.20 11.10
N MET A 38 -6.46 10.03 12.32
CA MET A 38 -6.85 10.89 13.45
C MET A 38 -6.48 12.35 13.20
N LEU A 39 -5.30 12.64 12.64
CA LEU A 39 -4.93 14.00 12.24
C LEU A 39 -5.86 14.57 11.18
N VAL A 40 -6.34 13.76 10.23
CA VAL A 40 -7.36 14.20 9.26
C VAL A 40 -8.65 14.63 9.96
N LEU A 41 -9.14 13.82 10.91
CA LEU A 41 -10.35 14.15 11.68
C LEU A 41 -10.16 15.45 12.47
N ILE A 42 -9.06 15.54 13.20
CA ILE A 42 -8.69 16.72 13.99
C ILE A 42 -8.56 17.98 13.09
N PHE A 43 -7.95 17.84 11.91
CA PHE A 43 -7.83 18.95 10.96
C PHE A 43 -9.19 19.52 10.55
N HIS A 44 -10.15 18.64 10.26
CA HIS A 44 -11.48 19.07 9.82
C HIS A 44 -12.39 19.52 10.97
N SER A 45 -12.12 19.09 12.21
CA SER A 45 -12.84 19.56 13.38
C SER A 45 -12.21 20.80 14.00
N ASN A 46 -10.87 20.97 13.94
CA ASN A 46 -10.15 22.06 14.58
C ASN A 46 -8.88 22.47 13.82
N PHE A 47 -9.04 23.04 12.64
CA PHE A 47 -7.89 23.46 11.84
C PHE A 47 -7.09 24.65 12.45
N ARG A 48 -7.67 25.40 13.39
CA ARG A 48 -6.97 26.54 14.03
C ARG A 48 -5.88 26.06 14.97
N THR A 49 -6.18 25.01 15.77
CA THR A 49 -5.18 24.46 16.69
C THR A 49 -4.16 23.56 15.96
N PHE A 50 -4.59 22.91 14.88
CA PHE A 50 -3.77 21.95 14.12
C PHE A 50 -3.68 22.33 12.63
N PRO A 51 -3.23 23.55 12.30
CA PRO A 51 -3.29 24.08 10.94
C PRO A 51 -2.48 23.27 9.93
N GLY A 52 -1.48 22.51 10.39
CA GLY A 52 -0.60 21.69 9.56
C GLY A 52 -0.96 20.21 9.48
N ALA A 53 -2.09 19.78 10.06
CA ALA A 53 -2.48 18.36 10.00
C ALA A 53 -2.82 17.86 8.58
N TRP A 54 -2.92 18.77 7.59
CA TRP A 54 -2.94 18.47 6.15
C TRP A 54 -1.77 17.57 5.72
N MET A 55 -0.64 17.61 6.43
CA MET A 55 0.56 16.82 6.11
C MET A 55 0.30 15.32 6.16
N SER A 56 -0.70 14.87 6.91
CA SER A 56 -1.08 13.46 7.00
C SER A 56 -1.38 12.85 5.64
N LEU A 57 -1.99 13.59 4.71
CA LEU A 57 -2.26 13.13 3.35
C LEU A 57 -0.96 12.95 2.53
N GLY A 58 0.03 13.82 2.72
CA GLY A 58 1.36 13.64 2.11
C GLY A 58 2.01 12.33 2.54
N VAL A 59 1.95 12.00 3.84
CA VAL A 59 2.44 10.71 4.36
C VAL A 59 1.66 9.53 3.76
N PHE A 60 0.32 9.64 3.65
CA PHE A 60 -0.50 8.62 3.00
C PHE A 60 -0.10 8.40 1.54
N PHE A 61 0.14 9.47 0.77
CA PHE A 61 0.53 9.37 -0.63
C PHE A 61 1.88 8.67 -0.80
N VAL A 62 2.91 9.03 -0.02
CA VAL A 62 4.21 8.36 -0.06
C VAL A 62 4.07 6.88 0.32
N LEU A 63 3.30 6.58 1.37
CA LEU A 63 3.04 5.20 1.80
C LEU A 63 2.29 4.40 0.73
N SER A 64 1.33 5.02 0.06
CA SER A 64 0.53 4.40 -1.01
C SER A 64 1.38 4.05 -2.23
N GLY A 65 2.22 4.99 -2.71
CA GLY A 65 3.17 4.74 -3.79
C GLY A 65 4.15 3.62 -3.46
N PHE A 66 4.68 3.62 -2.22
CA PHE A 66 5.57 2.56 -1.72
C PHE A 66 4.90 1.18 -1.74
N LEU A 67 3.70 1.06 -1.19
CA LEU A 67 3.01 -0.22 -1.08
C LEU A 67 2.60 -0.78 -2.44
N ILE A 68 2.07 0.06 -3.33
CA ILE A 68 1.65 -0.35 -4.67
C ILE A 68 2.84 -0.86 -5.47
N THR A 69 3.92 -0.08 -5.54
CA THR A 69 5.11 -0.46 -6.30
C THR A 69 5.76 -1.71 -5.74
N SER A 70 5.87 -1.81 -4.41
CA SER A 70 6.38 -3.02 -3.77
C SER A 70 5.55 -4.26 -4.07
N MET A 71 4.20 -4.14 -4.06
CA MET A 71 3.31 -5.27 -4.40
C MET A 71 3.47 -5.71 -5.86
N LEU A 72 3.50 -4.77 -6.80
CA LEU A 72 3.68 -5.07 -8.23
C LEU A 72 5.06 -5.68 -8.51
N ALA A 73 6.12 -5.14 -7.88
CA ALA A 73 7.47 -5.65 -8.04
C ALA A 73 7.63 -7.07 -7.46
N ILE A 74 7.04 -7.35 -6.30
CA ILE A 74 7.06 -8.69 -5.68
C ILE A 74 6.22 -9.68 -6.50
N GLU A 75 5.07 -9.27 -7.04
CA GLU A 75 4.26 -10.11 -7.93
C GLU A 75 5.09 -10.50 -9.15
N HIS A 76 5.73 -9.55 -9.82
CA HIS A 76 6.62 -9.81 -10.96
C HIS A 76 7.79 -10.74 -10.61
N GLN A 77 8.46 -10.53 -9.47
CA GLN A 77 9.58 -11.40 -9.04
C GLN A 77 9.17 -12.85 -8.76
N ARG A 78 7.89 -13.08 -8.41
CA ARG A 78 7.38 -14.43 -8.08
C ARG A 78 6.78 -15.18 -9.25
N THR A 79 6.18 -14.47 -10.19
CA THR A 79 5.36 -15.07 -11.26
C THR A 79 5.82 -14.68 -12.66
N ASP A 80 6.97 -13.98 -12.76
CA ASP A 80 7.50 -13.40 -14.00
C ASP A 80 6.48 -12.59 -14.81
N GLY A 81 5.47 -12.07 -14.12
CA GLY A 81 4.39 -11.28 -14.71
C GLY A 81 3.61 -10.47 -13.69
N ILE A 82 2.71 -9.61 -14.17
CA ILE A 82 1.80 -8.82 -13.33
C ILE A 82 0.39 -8.94 -13.89
N SER A 83 -0.55 -9.39 -13.07
CA SER A 83 -1.96 -9.45 -13.43
C SER A 83 -2.68 -8.16 -13.04
N LEU A 84 -2.82 -7.23 -14.00
CA LEU A 84 -3.57 -5.98 -13.81
C LEU A 84 -5.02 -6.24 -13.39
N SER A 85 -5.68 -7.24 -13.95
CA SER A 85 -7.05 -7.61 -13.56
C SER A 85 -7.14 -8.02 -12.09
N LYS A 86 -6.23 -8.88 -11.61
CA LYS A 86 -6.16 -9.25 -10.19
C LYS A 86 -5.85 -8.04 -9.32
N PHE A 87 -4.98 -7.15 -9.79
CA PHE A 87 -4.60 -5.93 -9.09
C PHE A 87 -5.81 -5.00 -8.90
N TYR A 88 -6.51 -4.59 -9.98
CA TYR A 88 -7.66 -3.69 -9.90
C TYR A 88 -8.84 -4.31 -9.17
N SER A 89 -9.11 -5.58 -9.36
CA SER A 89 -10.17 -6.31 -8.62
C SER A 89 -9.91 -6.33 -7.10
N ARG A 90 -8.63 -6.45 -6.66
CA ARG A 90 -8.26 -6.34 -5.22
C ARG A 90 -8.60 -4.97 -4.65
N ARG A 91 -8.40 -3.93 -5.43
CA ARG A 91 -8.68 -2.56 -5.02
C ARG A 91 -10.17 -2.26 -5.03
N GLY A 92 -10.88 -2.61 -6.11
CA GLY A 92 -12.33 -2.40 -6.21
C GLY A 92 -13.08 -3.01 -5.02
N VAL A 93 -12.79 -4.26 -4.67
CA VAL A 93 -13.39 -4.92 -3.50
C VAL A 93 -13.10 -4.19 -2.18
N ARG A 94 -11.98 -3.50 -2.07
CA ARG A 94 -11.60 -2.77 -0.86
C ARG A 94 -12.19 -1.37 -0.79
N LEU A 95 -12.29 -0.66 -1.92
CA LEU A 95 -12.59 0.76 -1.95
C LEU A 95 -14.07 1.07 -2.24
N LEU A 96 -14.70 0.31 -3.13
CA LEU A 96 -16.08 0.56 -3.53
C LEU A 96 -17.10 0.43 -2.38
N PRO A 97 -17.07 -0.62 -1.51
CA PRO A 97 -18.10 -0.77 -0.49
C PRO A 97 -18.18 0.41 0.48
N PRO A 98 -17.08 0.92 1.10
CA PRO A 98 -17.16 2.11 1.96
C PRO A 98 -17.54 3.39 1.21
N LEU A 99 -17.11 3.54 -0.05
CA LEU A 99 -17.47 4.69 -0.88
C LEU A 99 -18.98 4.71 -1.17
N LEU A 100 -19.55 3.57 -1.56
CA LEU A 100 -20.99 3.41 -1.79
C LEU A 100 -21.78 3.66 -0.49
N LEU A 101 -21.29 3.17 0.64
CA LEU A 101 -21.90 3.45 1.94
C LEU A 101 -21.94 4.96 2.23
N ALA A 102 -20.86 5.68 1.98
CA ALA A 102 -20.82 7.14 2.15
C ALA A 102 -21.82 7.85 1.23
N ILE A 103 -21.92 7.42 -0.04
CA ILE A 103 -22.88 7.96 -1.00
C ILE A 103 -24.34 7.69 -0.53
N VAL A 104 -24.62 6.49 -0.02
CA VAL A 104 -25.95 6.16 0.54
C VAL A 104 -26.28 7.03 1.75
N ILE A 105 -25.34 7.26 2.66
CA ILE A 105 -25.53 8.13 3.83
C ILE A 105 -25.89 9.56 3.39
N ILE A 106 -25.20 10.09 2.39
CA ILE A 106 -25.47 11.42 1.85
C ILE A 106 -26.81 11.47 1.13
N ALA A 107 -27.16 10.43 0.37
CA ALA A 107 -28.44 10.31 -0.30
C ALA A 107 -29.60 10.33 0.71
N ILE A 108 -29.47 9.57 1.81
CA ILE A 108 -30.46 9.57 2.91
C ILE A 108 -30.54 10.97 3.55
N TYR A 109 -29.39 11.58 3.85
CA TYR A 109 -29.35 12.93 4.37
C TYR A 109 -30.08 13.94 3.45
N ALA A 110 -29.80 13.91 2.15
CA ALA A 110 -30.44 14.78 1.16
C ALA A 110 -31.96 14.56 1.03
N ALA A 111 -32.44 13.34 1.30
CA ALA A 111 -33.86 13.01 1.27
C ALA A 111 -34.63 13.48 2.53
N ILE A 112 -33.95 13.55 3.69
CA ILE A 112 -34.55 13.91 4.96
C ILE A 112 -34.44 15.41 5.26
N VAL A 113 -33.30 16.02 4.90
CA VAL A 113 -33.02 17.45 5.18
C VAL A 113 -33.36 18.27 3.95
N PRO A 114 -34.16 19.34 4.09
CA PRO A 114 -34.46 20.22 2.96
C PRO A 114 -33.20 20.98 2.50
N VAL A 115 -32.46 20.39 1.57
CA VAL A 115 -31.20 20.97 1.07
C VAL A 115 -31.39 21.97 -0.08
N GLY A 116 -32.63 22.20 -0.53
CA GLY A 116 -32.94 23.17 -1.59
C GLY A 116 -32.08 22.97 -2.86
N ASN A 117 -31.51 24.03 -3.38
CA ASN A 117 -30.62 23.98 -4.55
C ASN A 117 -29.30 23.24 -4.33
N ALA A 118 -28.95 22.90 -3.07
CA ALA A 118 -27.79 22.10 -2.78
C ALA A 118 -27.93 20.62 -3.21
N ALA A 119 -29.16 20.15 -3.51
CA ALA A 119 -29.39 18.79 -3.99
C ALA A 119 -28.56 18.46 -5.25
N ASN A 120 -28.56 19.35 -6.25
CA ASN A 120 -27.79 19.16 -7.48
C ASN A 120 -26.28 19.10 -7.20
N ARG A 121 -25.82 19.84 -6.21
CA ARG A 121 -24.42 19.84 -5.79
C ARG A 121 -24.04 18.54 -5.13
N ILE A 122 -24.88 17.99 -4.26
CA ILE A 122 -24.70 16.69 -3.60
C ILE A 122 -24.50 15.57 -4.64
N TRP A 123 -25.38 15.50 -5.64
CA TRP A 123 -25.29 14.48 -6.69
C TRP A 123 -24.06 14.66 -7.58
N GLY A 124 -23.70 15.93 -7.88
CA GLY A 124 -22.47 16.23 -8.60
C GLY A 124 -21.21 15.81 -7.86
N ASP A 125 -21.17 15.99 -6.53
CA ASP A 125 -20.07 15.56 -5.67
C ASP A 125 -20.01 14.05 -5.54
N ALA A 126 -21.16 13.38 -5.37
CA ALA A 126 -21.26 11.93 -5.33
C ALA A 126 -20.79 11.28 -6.65
N ALA A 127 -21.20 11.84 -7.79
CA ALA A 127 -20.74 11.40 -9.10
C ALA A 127 -19.23 11.61 -9.27
N ALA A 128 -18.70 12.78 -8.90
CA ALA A 128 -17.26 13.05 -8.98
C ALA A 128 -16.43 12.10 -8.08
N ALA A 129 -16.95 11.75 -6.91
CA ALA A 129 -16.33 10.77 -6.03
C ALA A 129 -16.35 9.36 -6.63
N LEU A 130 -17.49 8.93 -7.20
CA LEU A 130 -17.66 7.61 -7.80
C LEU A 130 -16.76 7.41 -9.03
N PHE A 131 -16.61 8.45 -9.85
CA PHE A 131 -15.76 8.42 -11.05
C PHE A 131 -14.31 8.85 -10.81
N TYR A 132 -13.93 9.09 -9.53
CA TYR A 132 -12.57 9.50 -9.14
C TYR A 132 -12.08 10.77 -9.87
N VAL A 133 -12.94 11.79 -9.98
CA VAL A 133 -12.63 13.11 -10.58
C VAL A 133 -12.89 14.27 -9.61
N ALA A 134 -12.99 13.98 -8.32
CA ALA A 134 -13.26 14.97 -7.29
C ALA A 134 -12.09 15.97 -7.10
N ASP A 135 -10.87 15.58 -7.45
CA ASP A 135 -9.68 16.43 -7.46
C ASP A 135 -9.81 17.58 -8.48
N TYR A 136 -10.33 17.31 -9.68
CA TYR A 136 -10.57 18.34 -10.68
C TYR A 136 -11.64 19.34 -10.24
N ARG A 137 -12.71 18.89 -9.60
CA ARG A 137 -13.72 19.79 -9.02
C ARG A 137 -13.12 20.67 -7.93
N SER A 138 -12.26 20.12 -7.08
CA SER A 138 -11.58 20.85 -6.01
C SER A 138 -10.50 21.80 -6.52
N ALA A 139 -9.80 21.44 -7.60
CA ALA A 139 -8.69 22.22 -8.15
C ALA A 139 -9.12 23.34 -9.09
N PHE A 140 -10.24 23.17 -9.83
CA PHE A 140 -10.68 24.06 -10.89
C PHE A 140 -12.10 24.60 -10.69
N GLY A 141 -12.78 24.20 -9.62
CA GLY A 141 -14.11 24.69 -9.28
C GLY A 141 -14.11 26.17 -8.90
N HIS A 142 -15.16 26.89 -9.29
CA HIS A 142 -15.32 28.31 -8.97
C HIS A 142 -15.81 28.57 -7.53
N GLU A 143 -16.23 27.52 -6.83
CA GLU A 143 -16.67 27.62 -5.45
C GLU A 143 -15.71 26.90 -4.49
N PRO A 144 -15.33 27.54 -3.37
CA PRO A 144 -14.44 26.92 -2.41
C PRO A 144 -15.11 25.73 -1.73
N LEU A 145 -14.67 24.54 -2.09
CA LEU A 145 -14.27 23.40 -1.27
C LEU A 145 -15.25 22.75 -0.28
N LEU A 146 -16.50 23.14 -0.16
CA LEU A 146 -17.37 22.59 0.88
C LEU A 146 -18.48 21.68 0.33
N GLY A 147 -18.13 20.83 -0.64
CA GLY A 147 -19.02 19.76 -1.09
C GLY A 147 -19.12 18.63 -0.07
N TYR A 148 -20.21 17.89 -0.14
CA TYR A 148 -20.48 16.76 0.78
C TYR A 148 -19.53 15.58 0.62
N MET A 149 -18.79 15.51 -0.51
CA MET A 149 -17.78 14.48 -0.80
C MET A 149 -16.43 15.10 -1.17
N SER A 150 -16.13 16.32 -0.72
CA SER A 150 -14.91 17.04 -1.11
C SER A 150 -13.64 16.29 -0.66
N GLN A 151 -13.66 15.55 0.45
CA GLN A 151 -12.53 14.72 0.90
C GLN A 151 -12.09 13.69 -0.16
N CYS A 152 -12.97 13.31 -1.07
CA CYS A 152 -12.66 12.35 -2.14
C CYS A 152 -11.64 12.85 -3.17
N TRP A 153 -11.22 14.13 -3.12
CA TRP A 153 -10.17 14.64 -4.00
C TRP A 153 -8.87 13.83 -3.88
N SER A 154 -8.44 13.49 -2.67
CA SER A 154 -7.19 12.72 -2.47
C SER A 154 -7.34 11.29 -2.94
N LEU A 155 -8.52 10.69 -2.77
CA LEU A 155 -8.83 9.37 -3.31
C LEU A 155 -8.82 9.39 -4.85
N ALA A 156 -9.33 10.45 -5.47
CA ALA A 156 -9.28 10.62 -6.92
C ALA A 156 -7.82 10.64 -7.42
N VAL A 157 -6.95 11.45 -6.80
CA VAL A 157 -5.51 11.49 -7.11
C VAL A 157 -4.87 10.12 -6.97
N GLU A 158 -5.17 9.39 -5.88
CA GLU A 158 -4.63 8.05 -5.67
C GLU A 158 -5.10 7.06 -6.74
N GLU A 159 -6.39 6.97 -7.04
CA GLU A 159 -6.91 5.97 -7.97
C GLU A 159 -6.51 6.26 -9.42
N GLN A 160 -6.49 7.53 -9.84
CA GLN A 160 -5.93 7.94 -11.13
C GLN A 160 -4.45 7.53 -11.21
N PHE A 161 -3.68 7.78 -10.15
CA PHE A 161 -2.27 7.38 -10.09
C PHE A 161 -2.12 5.87 -10.21
N TYR A 162 -2.90 5.07 -9.51
CA TYR A 162 -2.80 3.61 -9.56
C TYR A 162 -3.15 3.04 -10.92
N LEU A 163 -4.15 3.66 -11.60
CA LEU A 163 -4.51 3.28 -12.96
C LEU A 163 -3.32 3.50 -13.92
N VAL A 164 -2.71 4.66 -13.85
CA VAL A 164 -1.60 5.03 -14.73
C VAL A 164 -0.31 4.29 -14.34
N TRP A 165 0.06 4.30 -13.05
CA TRP A 165 1.33 3.72 -12.59
C TRP A 165 1.44 2.22 -12.82
N ALA A 166 0.37 1.45 -12.55
CA ALA A 166 0.42 0.01 -12.74
C ALA A 166 0.66 -0.36 -14.21
N VAL A 167 0.05 0.37 -15.15
CA VAL A 167 0.28 0.19 -16.60
C VAL A 167 1.70 0.59 -16.97
N LEU A 168 2.15 1.78 -16.55
CA LEU A 168 3.50 2.27 -16.83
C LEU A 168 4.58 1.32 -16.27
N PHE A 169 4.34 0.77 -15.08
CA PHE A 169 5.24 -0.18 -14.44
C PHE A 169 5.35 -1.49 -15.24
N VAL A 170 4.22 -2.05 -15.71
CA VAL A 170 4.20 -3.23 -16.58
C VAL A 170 4.93 -2.94 -17.90
N VAL A 171 4.67 -1.79 -18.50
CA VAL A 171 5.34 -1.36 -19.76
C VAL A 171 6.85 -1.23 -19.54
N ALA A 172 7.26 -0.58 -18.44
CA ALA A 172 8.68 -0.43 -18.10
C ALA A 172 9.40 -1.79 -17.96
N LEU A 173 8.74 -2.77 -17.34
CA LEU A 173 9.30 -4.11 -17.20
C LEU A 173 9.36 -4.89 -18.54
N LYS A 174 8.38 -4.69 -19.44
CA LYS A 174 8.39 -5.29 -20.78
C LYS A 174 9.57 -4.82 -21.64
N PHE A 175 10.05 -3.60 -21.44
CA PHE A 175 11.29 -3.12 -22.04
C PHE A 175 12.56 -3.73 -21.39
N GLY A 176 12.40 -4.75 -20.56
CA GLY A 176 13.47 -5.58 -20.03
C GLY A 176 14.27 -4.98 -18.87
N ASN A 177 13.90 -3.78 -18.34
CA ASN A 177 14.73 -3.18 -17.30
C ASN A 177 13.94 -2.33 -16.29
N ARG A 178 14.12 -2.63 -15.01
CA ARG A 178 13.62 -1.80 -13.90
C ARG A 178 14.09 -0.34 -13.93
N LYS A 179 15.18 -0.03 -14.65
CA LYS A 179 15.69 1.35 -14.81
C LYS A 179 14.64 2.28 -15.41
N TRP A 180 13.78 1.80 -16.30
CA TRP A 180 12.69 2.59 -16.85
C TRP A 180 11.65 2.97 -15.79
N ALA A 181 11.34 2.08 -14.85
CA ALA A 181 10.44 2.41 -13.74
C ALA A 181 11.05 3.47 -12.81
N TYR A 182 12.36 3.38 -12.52
CA TYR A 182 13.07 4.44 -11.80
C TYR A 182 13.04 5.78 -12.54
N LEU A 183 13.30 5.76 -13.84
CA LEU A 183 13.30 6.98 -14.66
C LEU A 183 11.90 7.62 -14.67
N ILE A 184 10.85 6.85 -14.95
CA ILE A 184 9.47 7.34 -14.97
C ILE A 184 9.09 7.93 -13.59
N ALA A 185 9.39 7.24 -12.48
CA ALA A 185 9.09 7.74 -11.15
C ALA A 185 9.88 9.02 -10.84
N THR A 186 11.16 9.10 -11.21
CA THR A 186 11.98 10.31 -11.02
C THR A 186 11.46 11.48 -11.83
N LEU A 187 11.13 11.25 -13.10
CA LEU A 187 10.54 12.29 -13.96
C LEU A 187 9.16 12.72 -13.45
N GLY A 188 8.39 11.80 -12.86
CA GLY A 188 7.12 12.13 -12.20
C GLY A 188 7.31 13.05 -11.00
N VAL A 189 8.28 12.78 -10.11
CA VAL A 189 8.62 13.67 -9.00
C VAL A 189 9.00 15.05 -9.52
N ILE A 190 9.97 15.10 -10.45
CA ILE A 190 10.49 16.37 -10.99
C ILE A 190 9.38 17.15 -11.70
N GLY A 191 8.61 16.49 -12.57
CA GLY A 191 7.57 17.11 -13.38
C GLY A 191 6.44 17.70 -12.52
N CYS A 192 5.91 16.95 -11.54
CA CYS A 192 4.85 17.44 -10.65
C CYS A 192 5.34 18.58 -9.77
N THR A 193 6.55 18.45 -9.19
CA THR A 193 7.16 19.50 -8.36
C THR A 193 7.45 20.76 -9.19
N ALA A 194 8.05 20.62 -10.37
CA ALA A 194 8.33 21.76 -11.26
C ALA A 194 7.05 22.47 -11.72
N ASN A 195 6.01 21.71 -12.08
CA ASN A 195 4.71 22.28 -12.45
C ASN A 195 4.07 23.04 -11.28
N ARG A 196 4.11 22.48 -10.09
CA ARG A 196 3.64 23.13 -8.85
C ARG A 196 4.38 24.45 -8.59
N VAL A 197 5.72 24.42 -8.65
CA VAL A 197 6.56 25.62 -8.46
C VAL A 197 6.23 26.66 -9.54
N ARG A 198 6.15 26.26 -10.81
CA ARG A 198 5.80 27.15 -11.91
C ARG A 198 4.46 27.86 -11.66
N ILE A 199 3.40 27.12 -11.30
CA ILE A 199 2.08 27.72 -11.02
C ILE A 199 2.15 28.74 -9.88
N VAL A 200 2.93 28.47 -8.82
CA VAL A 200 3.09 29.40 -7.69
C VAL A 200 3.86 30.65 -8.09
N LEU A 201 4.88 30.51 -8.96
CA LEU A 201 5.72 31.63 -9.41
C LEU A 201 5.01 32.48 -10.47
N ASP A 202 4.25 31.85 -11.38
CA ASP A 202 3.50 32.53 -12.45
C ASP A 202 2.27 33.26 -11.90
N ALA A 203 1.78 32.90 -10.69
CA ALA A 203 0.62 33.54 -10.09
C ALA A 203 0.92 35.00 -9.69
N ALA A 204 0.19 35.95 -10.30
CA ALA A 204 0.30 37.38 -9.98
C ALA A 204 0.02 37.65 -8.48
N HIS A 205 -0.94 36.93 -7.90
CA HIS A 205 -1.30 37.02 -6.49
C HIS A 205 -1.60 35.64 -5.93
N TRP A 206 -1.09 35.37 -4.72
CA TRP A 206 -1.47 34.18 -3.98
C TRP A 206 -2.90 34.34 -3.44
N ASN A 207 -3.77 33.46 -3.84
CA ASN A 207 -5.18 33.45 -3.49
C ASN A 207 -5.71 32.03 -3.30
N PRO A 208 -6.92 31.84 -2.74
CA PRO A 208 -7.48 30.50 -2.51
C PRO A 208 -7.60 29.62 -3.75
N TYR A 209 -7.81 30.20 -4.94
CA TYR A 209 -7.90 29.42 -6.19
C TYR A 209 -6.54 28.84 -6.58
N VAL A 210 -5.47 29.64 -6.51
CA VAL A 210 -4.12 29.18 -6.76
C VAL A 210 -3.71 28.13 -5.71
N ALA A 211 -4.02 28.39 -4.43
CA ALA A 211 -3.79 27.45 -3.36
C ALA A 211 -4.51 26.12 -3.59
N GLY A 212 -5.80 26.18 -3.97
CA GLY A 212 -6.60 25.00 -4.32
C GLY A 212 -6.02 24.26 -5.52
N ARG A 213 -5.66 24.97 -6.59
CA ARG A 213 -5.07 24.40 -7.80
C ARG A 213 -3.82 23.59 -7.51
N VAL A 214 -2.91 24.10 -6.69
CA VAL A 214 -1.64 23.44 -6.38
C VAL A 214 -1.77 22.35 -5.31
N TYR A 215 -2.83 22.40 -4.49
CA TYR A 215 -3.02 21.45 -3.39
C TYR A 215 -3.86 20.23 -3.79
N TYR A 216 -4.85 20.38 -4.70
CA TYR A 216 -5.81 19.31 -5.00
C TYR A 216 -5.54 18.59 -6.30
N ALA A 217 -4.88 19.20 -7.29
CA ALA A 217 -4.76 18.61 -8.61
C ALA A 217 -3.72 17.49 -8.68
N PHE A 218 -4.02 16.48 -9.50
CA PHE A 218 -3.16 15.33 -9.75
C PHE A 218 -1.73 15.74 -10.17
N ASP A 219 -1.60 16.65 -11.13
CA ASP A 219 -0.33 17.05 -11.73
C ASP A 219 0.59 17.92 -10.84
N THR A 220 0.12 18.24 -9.63
CA THR A 220 0.88 18.97 -8.62
C THR A 220 1.04 18.21 -7.31
N ARG A 221 0.39 17.04 -7.17
CA ARG A 221 0.36 16.24 -5.93
C ARG A 221 0.85 14.81 -6.11
N ALA A 222 0.92 14.31 -7.35
CA ALA A 222 1.37 12.95 -7.60
C ALA A 222 2.86 12.74 -7.31
N ASP A 223 3.66 13.79 -7.11
CA ASP A 223 5.06 13.69 -6.69
C ASP A 223 5.25 12.87 -5.41
N ALA A 224 4.41 13.07 -4.40
CA ALA A 224 4.43 12.27 -3.18
C ALA A 224 4.25 10.76 -3.45
N LEU A 225 3.34 10.40 -4.37
CA LEU A 225 3.13 9.03 -4.80
C LEU A 225 4.36 8.47 -5.54
N PHE A 226 4.96 9.28 -6.43
CA PHE A 226 6.19 8.91 -7.14
C PHE A 226 7.39 8.75 -6.20
N VAL A 227 7.54 9.59 -5.17
CA VAL A 227 8.53 9.39 -4.08
C VAL A 227 8.33 8.02 -3.43
N GLY A 228 7.07 7.66 -3.13
CA GLY A 228 6.73 6.33 -2.64
C GLY A 228 7.12 5.21 -3.61
N CYS A 229 6.90 5.40 -4.91
CA CYS A 229 7.30 4.43 -5.93
C CYS A 229 8.81 4.20 -5.97
N LEU A 230 9.60 5.27 -5.90
CA LEU A 230 11.07 5.17 -5.81
C LEU A 230 11.49 4.35 -4.59
N LEU A 231 10.88 4.58 -3.44
CA LEU A 231 11.13 3.77 -2.24
C LEU A 231 10.76 2.30 -2.42
N GLY A 232 9.62 2.02 -3.06
CA GLY A 232 9.21 0.65 -3.37
C GLY A 232 10.18 -0.07 -4.29
N LEU A 233 10.68 0.63 -5.31
CA LEU A 233 11.71 0.12 -6.22
C LEU A 233 13.04 -0.14 -5.49
N ILE A 234 13.49 0.78 -4.62
CA ILE A 234 14.70 0.65 -3.82
C ILE A 234 14.58 -0.55 -2.87
N ALA A 235 13.46 -0.67 -2.15
CA ALA A 235 13.23 -1.74 -1.19
C ALA A 235 13.22 -3.13 -1.88
N THR A 236 12.49 -3.26 -2.99
CA THR A 236 12.38 -4.51 -3.74
C THR A 236 13.60 -4.81 -4.61
N GLY A 237 14.52 -3.85 -4.74
CA GLY A 237 15.84 -4.02 -5.36
C GLY A 237 16.91 -4.55 -4.41
N GLY A 238 16.58 -4.75 -3.11
CA GLY A 238 17.53 -5.25 -2.10
C GLY A 238 18.44 -4.17 -1.50
N TYR A 239 18.30 -2.90 -1.90
CA TYR A 239 19.18 -1.82 -1.41
C TYR A 239 18.97 -1.46 0.07
N LEU A 240 17.88 -1.90 0.69
CA LEU A 240 17.59 -1.67 2.11
C LEU A 240 18.04 -2.83 3.01
N GLU A 241 18.66 -3.85 2.45
CA GLU A 241 19.15 -5.02 3.17
C GLU A 241 20.58 -4.79 3.67
N ASN A 242 20.98 -5.52 4.70
CA ASN A 242 22.37 -5.58 5.18
C ASN A 242 23.03 -4.23 5.54
N TRP A 243 22.23 -3.25 5.97
CA TRP A 243 22.78 -1.97 6.41
C TRP A 243 23.68 -2.15 7.64
N LYS A 244 24.85 -1.49 7.63
CA LYS A 244 25.77 -1.45 8.75
C LYS A 244 25.11 -0.81 9.98
N THR A 245 25.58 -1.17 11.17
CA THR A 245 25.02 -0.67 12.44
C THR A 245 25.01 0.85 12.53
N TRP A 246 26.06 1.52 12.07
CA TRP A 246 26.11 2.98 12.06
C TRP A 246 25.01 3.58 11.17
N ALA A 247 24.79 3.03 9.96
CA ALA A 247 23.74 3.49 9.06
C ALA A 247 22.33 3.30 9.67
N LYS A 248 22.10 2.18 10.36
CA LYS A 248 20.85 1.94 11.12
C LYS A 248 20.65 2.92 12.27
N ARG A 249 21.76 3.35 12.94
CA ARG A 249 21.71 4.38 14.00
C ARG A 249 21.38 5.75 13.39
N THR A 250 22.07 6.16 12.33
CA THR A 250 21.79 7.40 11.60
C THR A 250 20.35 7.47 11.11
N LEU A 251 19.84 6.37 10.52
CA LEU A 251 18.44 6.28 10.11
C LEU A 251 17.48 6.46 11.29
N THR A 252 17.80 5.92 12.46
CA THR A 252 16.97 6.10 13.66
C THR A 252 16.91 7.58 14.07
N VAL A 253 18.05 8.27 14.11
CA VAL A 253 18.10 9.70 14.40
C VAL A 253 17.31 10.49 13.35
N ALA A 254 17.53 10.20 12.07
CA ALA A 254 16.81 10.85 10.99
C ALA A 254 15.28 10.63 11.09
N ALA A 255 14.84 9.42 11.45
CA ALA A 255 13.41 9.13 11.64
C ALA A 255 12.82 9.88 12.84
N VAL A 256 13.55 10.01 13.94
CA VAL A 256 13.14 10.83 15.10
C VAL A 256 13.04 12.30 14.69
N VAL A 257 14.07 12.85 14.04
CA VAL A 257 14.05 14.24 13.54
C VAL A 257 12.89 14.47 12.59
N SER A 258 12.66 13.55 11.64
CA SER A 258 11.52 13.61 10.71
C SER A 258 10.17 13.59 11.45
N THR A 259 10.02 12.75 12.47
CA THR A 259 8.80 12.69 13.28
C THR A 259 8.58 13.99 14.04
N VAL A 260 9.62 14.52 14.71
CA VAL A 260 9.56 15.81 15.42
C VAL A 260 9.19 16.94 14.46
N LEU A 261 9.81 16.96 13.27
CA LEU A 261 9.52 17.95 12.23
C LEU A 261 8.07 17.87 11.74
N LEU A 262 7.55 16.66 11.48
CA LEU A 262 6.14 16.49 11.10
C LEU A 262 5.19 16.94 12.21
N VAL A 263 5.49 16.60 13.46
CA VAL A 263 4.73 17.11 14.63
C VAL A 263 4.78 18.63 14.70
N TRP A 264 5.96 19.23 14.51
CA TRP A 264 6.09 20.68 14.49
C TRP A 264 5.26 21.32 13.36
N ILE A 265 5.27 20.74 12.15
CA ILE A 265 4.44 21.20 11.01
C ILE A 265 2.95 21.20 11.39
N VAL A 266 2.45 20.18 12.11
CA VAL A 266 1.04 20.09 12.52
C VAL A 266 0.58 21.33 13.27
N PHE A 267 1.43 21.94 14.08
CA PHE A 267 1.08 23.11 14.90
C PHE A 267 1.43 24.46 14.27
N ASN A 268 2.28 24.48 13.24
CA ASN A 268 2.88 25.75 12.80
C ASN A 268 2.63 26.10 11.31
N VAL A 269 2.24 25.14 10.45
CA VAL A 269 2.20 25.38 9.01
C VAL A 269 0.76 25.27 8.48
N GLY A 270 0.11 26.41 8.30
CA GLY A 270 -1.25 26.45 7.79
C GLY A 270 -1.37 26.15 6.28
N LEU A 271 -2.53 25.60 5.87
CA LEU A 271 -2.82 25.24 4.48
C LEU A 271 -2.75 26.44 3.51
N ALA A 272 -3.10 27.65 3.98
CA ALA A 272 -3.12 28.85 3.15
C ALA A 272 -1.72 29.48 2.94
N ALA A 273 -0.66 28.96 3.57
CA ALA A 273 0.68 29.52 3.44
C ALA A 273 1.25 29.32 2.03
N ARG A 274 1.71 30.39 1.38
CA ARG A 274 2.39 30.34 0.07
C ARG A 274 3.65 29.47 0.10
N SER A 275 4.31 29.36 1.25
CA SER A 275 5.45 28.48 1.48
C SER A 275 5.10 26.98 1.45
N LEU A 276 3.82 26.63 1.64
CA LEU A 276 3.36 25.24 1.69
C LEU A 276 3.73 24.47 0.42
N PRO A 277 3.31 24.86 -0.79
CA PRO A 277 3.59 24.10 -2.00
C PRO A 277 5.07 24.13 -2.40
N LEU A 278 5.83 25.14 -1.97
CA LEU A 278 7.23 25.30 -2.34
C LEU A 278 8.18 24.49 -1.43
N TRP A 279 7.91 24.44 -0.13
CA TRP A 279 8.85 23.90 0.86
C TRP A 279 8.22 22.76 1.70
N TRP A 280 7.03 22.98 2.25
CA TRP A 280 6.48 22.08 3.25
C TRP A 280 5.93 20.78 2.69
N LEU A 281 5.43 20.77 1.44
CA LEU A 281 5.06 19.53 0.77
C LEU A 281 6.30 18.66 0.50
N PRO A 282 7.36 19.12 -0.18
CA PRO A 282 8.59 18.34 -0.35
C PRO A 282 9.22 17.88 0.97
N VAL A 283 9.26 18.76 1.98
CA VAL A 283 9.77 18.39 3.32
C VAL A 283 8.97 17.27 3.94
N THR A 284 7.63 17.31 3.84
CA THR A 284 6.76 16.25 4.33
C THR A 284 7.00 14.94 3.59
N GLU A 285 7.20 14.98 2.27
CA GLU A 285 7.49 13.81 1.44
C GLU A 285 8.81 13.14 1.83
N VAL A 286 9.88 13.93 2.00
CA VAL A 286 11.19 13.42 2.42
C VAL A 286 11.12 12.84 3.85
N ALA A 287 10.49 13.55 4.79
CA ALA A 287 10.32 13.07 6.15
C ALA A 287 9.52 11.76 6.20
N SER A 288 8.46 11.65 5.39
CA SER A 288 7.67 10.43 5.24
C SER A 288 8.49 9.28 4.68
N ALA A 289 9.30 9.54 3.66
CA ALA A 289 10.20 8.58 3.05
C ALA A 289 11.17 7.99 4.08
N VAL A 290 11.79 8.85 4.90
CA VAL A 290 12.72 8.43 5.98
C VAL A 290 12.02 7.54 7.00
N ILE A 291 10.82 7.91 7.45
CA ILE A 291 10.03 7.12 8.42
C ILE A 291 9.63 5.76 7.82
N ILE A 292 9.21 5.70 6.56
CA ILE A 292 8.87 4.43 5.89
C ILE A 292 10.11 3.54 5.77
N VAL A 293 11.26 4.09 5.37
CA VAL A 293 12.53 3.34 5.32
C VAL A 293 12.90 2.81 6.71
N TYR A 294 12.70 3.61 7.77
CA TYR A 294 12.93 3.15 9.14
C TYR A 294 12.07 1.93 9.50
N PHE A 295 10.77 1.95 9.19
CA PHE A 295 9.89 0.79 9.44
C PHE A 295 10.27 -0.45 8.61
N VAL A 296 10.87 -0.24 7.45
CA VAL A 296 11.36 -1.33 6.60
C VAL A 296 12.67 -1.91 7.13
N VAL A 297 13.64 -1.07 7.49
CA VAL A 297 14.99 -1.48 7.87
C VAL A 297 15.07 -1.94 9.33
N LYS A 298 14.21 -1.38 10.21
CA LYS A 298 14.19 -1.68 11.66
C LYS A 298 12.79 -2.11 12.14
N PRO A 299 12.27 -3.28 11.68
CA PRO A 299 10.94 -3.76 12.09
C PRO A 299 10.82 -3.96 13.60
N GLU A 300 11.94 -4.29 14.28
CA GLU A 300 12.02 -4.48 15.74
C GLU A 300 12.37 -3.19 16.51
N GLY A 301 12.50 -2.05 15.82
CA GLY A 301 12.79 -0.76 16.46
C GLY A 301 11.60 -0.25 17.29
N LEU A 302 11.89 0.60 18.29
CA LEU A 302 10.87 1.15 19.19
C LEU A 302 9.70 1.80 18.42
N GLY A 303 9.98 2.64 17.41
CA GLY A 303 8.94 3.26 16.59
C GLY A 303 8.10 2.23 15.83
N SER A 304 8.73 1.17 15.29
CA SER A 304 8.03 0.10 14.60
C SER A 304 7.15 -0.71 15.56
N ARG A 305 7.64 -1.02 16.76
CA ARG A 305 6.86 -1.71 17.81
C ARG A 305 5.67 -0.85 18.27
N ALA A 306 5.91 0.45 18.50
CA ALA A 306 4.84 1.38 18.86
C ALA A 306 3.72 1.42 17.81
N MET A 307 4.08 1.53 16.52
CA MET A 307 3.09 1.50 15.45
C MET A 307 2.50 0.11 15.18
N SER A 308 3.06 -0.94 15.77
CA SER A 308 2.55 -2.33 15.65
C SER A 308 1.56 -2.72 16.74
N ILE A 309 1.21 -1.81 17.65
CA ILE A 309 0.20 -2.04 18.70
C ILE A 309 -1.12 -2.47 18.04
N PRO A 310 -1.77 -3.57 18.51
CA PRO A 310 -2.95 -4.13 17.85
C PRO A 310 -4.09 -3.13 17.61
N LEU A 311 -4.30 -2.20 18.53
CA LEU A 311 -5.31 -1.15 18.40
C LEU A 311 -4.99 -0.20 17.24
N LEU A 312 -3.72 0.23 17.09
CA LEU A 312 -3.30 1.09 15.98
C LEU A 312 -3.41 0.35 14.65
N VAL A 313 -3.04 -0.92 14.61
CA VAL A 313 -3.19 -1.75 13.42
C VAL A 313 -4.67 -1.94 13.04
N LEU A 314 -5.55 -2.12 14.02
CA LEU A 314 -7.00 -2.22 13.79
C LEU A 314 -7.55 -0.94 13.19
N VAL A 315 -7.27 0.22 13.81
CA VAL A 315 -7.69 1.54 13.28
C VAL A 315 -7.05 1.80 11.92
N GLY A 316 -5.78 1.45 11.73
CA GLY A 316 -5.08 1.55 10.44
C GLY A 316 -5.71 0.73 9.32
N ASN A 317 -6.27 -0.44 9.63
CA ASN A 317 -7.03 -1.24 8.67
C ASN A 317 -8.35 -0.56 8.27
N MET A 318 -9.01 0.11 9.22
CA MET A 318 -10.26 0.84 9.00
C MET A 318 -10.04 2.28 8.51
N SER A 319 -8.78 2.75 8.38
CA SER A 319 -8.43 4.15 8.10
C SER A 319 -9.09 4.70 6.84
N TYR A 320 -9.24 3.88 5.80
CA TYR A 320 -9.93 4.27 4.57
C TYR A 320 -11.41 4.56 4.82
N THR A 321 -12.11 3.69 5.51
CA THR A 321 -13.53 3.85 5.80
C THR A 321 -13.77 5.02 6.75
N ILE A 322 -12.93 5.17 7.79
CA ILE A 322 -12.95 6.35 8.67
C ILE A 322 -12.77 7.64 7.83
N TYR A 323 -11.79 7.64 6.90
CA TYR A 323 -11.53 8.77 6.02
C TYR A 323 -12.71 9.10 5.11
N ILE A 324 -13.36 8.11 4.52
CA ILE A 324 -14.49 8.35 3.60
C ILE A 324 -15.73 8.84 4.36
N LEU A 325 -16.00 8.32 5.56
CA LEU A 325 -17.21 8.63 6.31
C LEU A 325 -17.14 9.93 7.11
N HIS A 326 -15.94 10.39 7.52
CA HIS A 326 -15.84 11.52 8.44
C HIS A 326 -16.43 12.80 7.87
N TRP A 327 -16.09 13.18 6.64
CA TRP A 327 -16.50 14.45 6.05
C TRP A 327 -18.01 14.56 5.83
N PRO A 328 -18.68 13.55 5.21
CA PRO A 328 -20.14 13.55 5.13
C PRO A 328 -20.83 13.75 6.49
N ILE A 329 -20.31 13.10 7.53
CA ILE A 329 -20.87 13.20 8.88
C ILE A 329 -20.64 14.59 9.47
N TYR A 330 -19.45 15.16 9.28
CA TYR A 330 -19.12 16.51 9.70
C TYR A 330 -20.00 17.55 9.03
N VAL A 331 -20.16 17.46 7.72
CA VAL A 331 -21.03 18.36 6.95
C VAL A 331 -22.49 18.24 7.39
N ALA A 332 -23.00 16.99 7.53
CA ALA A 332 -24.38 16.75 7.93
C ALA A 332 -24.68 17.23 9.37
N THR A 333 -23.68 17.30 10.24
CA THR A 333 -23.81 17.76 11.62
C THR A 333 -23.39 19.20 11.86
N GLY A 334 -23.10 19.96 10.78
CA GLY A 334 -22.83 21.40 10.83
C GLY A 334 -21.47 21.79 11.38
N VAL A 335 -20.46 20.90 11.33
CA VAL A 335 -19.08 21.25 11.70
C VAL A 335 -18.41 21.99 10.55
N PHE A 336 -18.68 23.27 10.45
CA PHE A 336 -17.87 24.21 9.69
C PHE A 336 -17.04 25.01 10.69
N SER A 337 -15.90 24.44 11.05
CA SER A 337 -14.83 25.09 11.78
C SER A 337 -15.31 26.16 12.80
N PRO A 338 -15.65 25.77 14.01
CA PRO A 338 -16.02 26.74 15.03
C PRO A 338 -14.84 27.70 15.24
N THR A 339 -15.14 28.98 15.24
CA THR A 339 -14.15 30.04 15.47
C THR A 339 -13.60 30.01 16.89
N GLU A 340 -14.30 29.33 17.79
CA GLU A 340 -13.93 29.09 19.18
C GLU A 340 -14.30 27.66 19.56
N PHE A 341 -13.50 27.07 20.48
CA PHE A 341 -13.75 25.75 21.07
C PHE A 341 -14.34 25.90 22.48
N PRO A 342 -15.62 26.19 22.63
CA PRO A 342 -16.24 26.14 23.95
C PRO A 342 -16.22 24.71 24.48
N TRP A 343 -16.15 24.53 25.78
CA TRP A 343 -16.23 23.23 26.43
C TRP A 343 -17.49 22.43 26.03
N SER A 344 -18.57 23.11 25.65
CA SER A 344 -19.80 22.53 25.11
C SER A 344 -19.62 21.83 23.74
N TYR A 345 -18.52 22.07 23.04
CA TYR A 345 -18.21 21.44 21.75
C TYR A 345 -17.80 19.98 21.89
N TRP A 346 -17.05 19.64 22.94
CA TRP A 346 -16.48 18.30 23.10
C TRP A 346 -17.50 17.16 23.13
N PRO A 347 -18.67 17.23 23.79
CA PRO A 347 -19.66 16.17 23.75
C PRO A 347 -20.14 15.86 22.34
N SER A 348 -20.37 16.90 21.52
CA SER A 348 -20.81 16.72 20.13
C SER A 348 -19.70 16.14 19.24
N GLU A 349 -18.44 16.53 19.45
CA GLU A 349 -17.31 15.98 18.71
C GLU A 349 -17.07 14.52 19.09
N LEU A 350 -17.12 14.16 20.35
CA LEU A 350 -17.03 12.77 20.80
C LEU A 350 -18.16 11.90 20.23
N ALA A 351 -19.38 12.45 20.14
CA ALA A 351 -20.49 11.75 19.51
C ALA A 351 -20.25 11.51 18.01
N ARG A 352 -19.74 12.51 17.28
CA ARG A 352 -19.36 12.37 15.85
C ARG A 352 -18.29 11.31 15.66
N LEU A 353 -17.22 11.39 16.45
CA LEU A 353 -16.15 10.37 16.41
C LEU A 353 -16.71 8.98 16.70
N ALA A 354 -17.55 8.83 17.73
CA ALA A 354 -18.20 7.56 18.06
C ALA A 354 -19.01 7.02 16.87
N ILE A 355 -19.81 7.86 16.20
CA ILE A 355 -20.57 7.48 15.01
C ILE A 355 -19.64 7.04 13.87
N ILE A 356 -18.59 7.84 13.57
CA ILE A 356 -17.63 7.52 12.51
C ILE A 356 -16.97 6.17 12.79
N PHE A 357 -16.47 5.96 14.00
CA PHE A 357 -15.80 4.70 14.36
C PHE A 357 -16.76 3.51 14.40
N ALA A 358 -17.99 3.68 14.86
CA ALA A 358 -19.02 2.64 14.86
C ALA A 358 -19.38 2.22 13.42
N LEU A 359 -19.60 3.17 12.53
CA LEU A 359 -19.90 2.90 11.12
C LEU A 359 -18.69 2.29 10.40
N ALA A 360 -17.48 2.76 10.68
CA ALA A 360 -16.27 2.19 10.12
C ALA A 360 -16.04 0.75 10.60
N ALA A 361 -16.27 0.47 11.88
CA ALA A 361 -16.20 -0.88 12.40
C ALA A 361 -17.29 -1.78 11.80
N ALA A 362 -18.52 -1.30 11.69
CA ALA A 362 -19.60 -2.04 11.03
C ALA A 362 -19.25 -2.37 9.57
N SER A 363 -18.79 -1.39 8.78
CA SER A 363 -18.34 -1.61 7.41
C SER A 363 -17.20 -2.63 7.34
N TRP A 364 -16.18 -2.50 8.22
CA TRP A 364 -15.04 -3.41 8.25
C TRP A 364 -15.45 -4.85 8.54
N TYR A 365 -16.25 -5.07 9.60
CA TYR A 365 -16.62 -6.42 10.03
C TYR A 365 -17.69 -7.06 9.14
N LEU A 366 -18.66 -6.28 8.64
CA LEU A 366 -19.81 -6.78 7.90
C LEU A 366 -19.59 -6.82 6.38
N MET A 367 -18.73 -5.96 5.83
CA MET A 367 -18.53 -5.84 4.39
C MET A 367 -17.09 -6.14 3.96
N GLU A 368 -16.11 -5.35 4.40
CA GLU A 368 -14.76 -5.40 3.84
C GLU A 368 -14.01 -6.70 4.16
N ARG A 369 -14.05 -7.13 5.42
CA ARG A 369 -13.40 -8.36 5.87
C ARG A 369 -14.01 -9.63 5.25
N PRO A 370 -15.34 -9.82 5.21
CA PRO A 370 -15.98 -10.96 4.52
C PRO A 370 -15.69 -10.98 3.03
N LEU A 371 -15.82 -9.85 2.32
CA LEU A 371 -15.54 -9.76 0.88
C LEU A 371 -14.10 -10.11 0.55
N THR A 372 -13.15 -9.61 1.36
CA THR A 372 -11.73 -9.93 1.19
C THR A 372 -11.45 -11.43 1.42
N ARG A 373 -12.10 -12.05 2.41
CA ARG A 373 -11.99 -13.49 2.68
C ARG A 373 -12.60 -14.34 1.58
N TRP A 374 -13.81 -13.99 1.15
CA TRP A 374 -14.50 -14.66 0.05
C TRP A 374 -13.66 -14.66 -1.22
N ARG A 375 -13.13 -13.49 -1.58
CA ARG A 375 -12.28 -13.35 -2.76
C ARG A 375 -11.00 -14.18 -2.68
N ARG A 376 -10.35 -14.26 -1.53
CA ARG A 376 -9.15 -15.11 -1.35
C ARG A 376 -9.49 -16.57 -1.61
N ARG A 377 -10.63 -17.04 -1.10
CA ARG A 377 -11.12 -18.43 -1.33
C ARG A 377 -11.43 -18.68 -2.79
N ALA A 378 -12.11 -17.75 -3.47
CA ALA A 378 -12.43 -17.89 -4.88
C ALA A 378 -11.17 -17.99 -5.76
N LEU A 379 -10.11 -17.25 -5.45
CA LEU A 379 -8.85 -17.30 -6.20
C LEU A 379 -8.01 -18.55 -5.90
N SER A 380 -8.13 -19.12 -4.71
CA SER A 380 -7.46 -20.40 -4.37
C SER A 380 -8.20 -21.63 -4.88
N ALA A 381 -9.49 -21.50 -5.26
CA ALA A 381 -10.29 -22.56 -5.81
C ALA A 381 -10.20 -22.69 -7.35
N THR A 382 -9.56 -21.76 -8.04
CA THR A 382 -9.31 -21.85 -9.49
C THR A 382 -8.06 -22.72 -9.70
N PRO A 383 -8.19 -23.94 -10.28
CA PRO A 383 -7.03 -24.80 -10.55
C PRO A 383 -6.04 -24.05 -11.45
N THR A 384 -4.78 -24.13 -11.15
CA THR A 384 -3.72 -23.69 -12.08
C THR A 384 -3.81 -24.55 -13.33
N VAL A 385 -3.70 -23.92 -14.51
CA VAL A 385 -3.75 -24.61 -15.81
C VAL A 385 -2.75 -25.77 -15.91
N ALA A 386 -1.74 -25.81 -15.04
CA ALA A 386 -0.79 -26.92 -14.91
C ALA A 386 -1.43 -28.21 -14.33
N GLU A 387 -2.41 -28.11 -13.43
CA GLU A 387 -3.08 -29.29 -12.90
C GLU A 387 -4.17 -29.83 -13.84
N ALA A 388 -4.66 -29.00 -14.78
CA ALA A 388 -5.63 -29.44 -15.79
C ALA A 388 -4.96 -30.18 -16.96
N SER A 389 -3.64 -30.08 -17.16
CA SER A 389 -2.90 -30.78 -18.20
C SER A 389 -2.41 -32.16 -17.76
N ASP A 390 -2.28 -32.42 -16.47
CA ASP A 390 -1.87 -33.72 -15.94
C ASP A 390 -3.04 -34.70 -15.76
N GLY A 391 -4.30 -34.23 -15.87
CA GLY A 391 -5.50 -35.05 -15.75
C GLY A 391 -6.04 -35.65 -17.06
N ALA A 392 -5.44 -35.33 -18.21
CA ALA A 392 -5.89 -35.77 -19.53
C ALA A 392 -4.79 -36.47 -20.31
N SER A 393 -4.10 -37.41 -19.70
CA SER A 393 -3.34 -38.43 -20.43
C SER A 393 -4.24 -39.67 -20.48
N PRO A 394 -4.75 -40.08 -21.64
CA PRO A 394 -5.38 -41.37 -21.73
C PRO A 394 -4.32 -42.42 -21.46
N ASP A 395 -4.60 -43.27 -20.48
CA ASP A 395 -3.81 -44.45 -20.15
C ASP A 395 -3.54 -45.24 -21.47
N PRO A 396 -2.30 -45.34 -21.96
CA PRO A 396 -2.00 -46.20 -23.06
C PRO A 396 -2.12 -47.64 -22.51
N GLY A 397 -3.23 -48.30 -22.87
CA GLY A 397 -3.49 -49.70 -22.55
C GLY A 397 -2.25 -50.57 -22.75
N PRO A 398 -2.14 -51.75 -22.07
CA PRO A 398 -0.94 -52.55 -22.02
C PRO A 398 -0.46 -52.91 -23.42
N VAL A 399 0.78 -52.49 -23.73
CA VAL A 399 1.50 -52.87 -24.94
C VAL A 399 1.71 -54.37 -24.91
N PRO A 400 1.33 -55.17 -25.94
CA PRO A 400 1.60 -56.57 -25.98
C PRO A 400 3.12 -56.83 -26.01
N VAL A 401 3.62 -57.58 -25.02
CA VAL A 401 5.01 -58.03 -24.96
C VAL A 401 5.20 -59.03 -26.10
N PRO A 402 6.16 -58.87 -27.02
CA PRO A 402 6.46 -59.90 -28.01
C PRO A 402 7.07 -61.12 -27.30
N GLU A 403 6.48 -62.32 -27.54
CA GLU A 403 6.99 -63.63 -27.11
C GLU A 403 8.39 -63.82 -27.65
N ARG A 404 9.34 -64.17 -26.78
CA ARG A 404 10.68 -64.63 -27.15
C ARG A 404 10.58 -66.09 -27.60
N PRO A 405 11.31 -66.49 -28.66
CA PRO A 405 11.41 -67.89 -29.06
C PRO A 405 12.05 -68.76 -27.95
N VAL A 406 11.46 -69.88 -27.71
CA VAL A 406 11.96 -70.91 -26.82
C VAL A 406 13.10 -71.64 -27.53
N ASP A 407 14.33 -71.56 -26.98
CA ASP A 407 15.39 -72.50 -27.33
C ASP A 407 15.39 -73.68 -26.32
N PRO A 408 15.44 -74.90 -26.77
CA PRO A 408 15.50 -76.05 -25.91
C PRO A 408 16.96 -76.48 -25.62
N GLU A 409 17.16 -77.05 -24.46
CA GLU A 409 18.34 -77.77 -23.96
C GLU A 409 19.28 -76.97 -23.03
N ALA A 410 19.23 -77.32 -21.74
CA ALA A 410 20.25 -78.01 -21.04
C ALA A 410 19.88 -78.24 -19.57
N ASP A 411 19.82 -79.50 -19.26
CA ASP A 411 19.79 -80.14 -17.91
C ASP A 411 20.96 -79.77 -17.08
N GLY A 412 20.80 -79.78 -15.74
CA GLY A 412 21.90 -80.12 -14.89
C GLY A 412 22.07 -79.38 -13.57
N ALA A 413 21.52 -79.98 -12.55
CA ALA A 413 22.10 -80.15 -11.22
C ALA A 413 22.24 -78.98 -10.23
N SER A 414 21.64 -79.25 -9.12
CA SER A 414 22.12 -79.40 -7.74
C SER A 414 22.03 -78.25 -6.75
N ALA A 415 21.08 -78.47 -5.90
CA ALA A 415 21.05 -78.26 -4.43
C ALA A 415 22.19 -77.54 -3.72
N ALA A 416 21.82 -76.56 -2.86
CA ALA A 416 22.10 -76.60 -1.41
C ALA A 416 21.63 -75.34 -0.68
N ARG A 417 20.62 -75.44 0.16
CA ARG A 417 20.54 -75.12 1.60
C ARG A 417 20.95 -73.72 2.10
N VAL A 418 19.94 -73.09 2.69
CA VAL A 418 19.88 -72.11 3.81
C VAL A 418 20.67 -72.65 5.03
N PRO A 419 21.19 -71.85 6.00
CA PRO A 419 20.29 -71.38 7.05
C PRO A 419 20.54 -69.93 7.63
N ASP A 420 19.47 -69.49 8.30
CA ASP A 420 19.31 -68.52 9.37
C ASP A 420 20.42 -68.22 10.33
N THR A 421 20.46 -67.02 10.90
CA THR A 421 20.49 -66.69 12.35
C THR A 421 20.59 -65.18 12.47
N PHE A 422 19.57 -64.48 13.04
CA PHE A 422 19.33 -64.11 14.45
C PHE A 422 20.45 -63.33 15.15
N VAL A 423 20.09 -62.19 15.74
CA VAL A 423 20.17 -61.60 17.10
C VAL A 423 20.25 -60.11 17.06
N ARG A 424 19.22 -59.37 17.43
CA ARG A 424 18.82 -58.72 18.71
C ARG A 424 19.94 -58.03 19.50
N SER A 425 19.77 -56.73 19.76
CA SER A 425 19.51 -56.09 21.07
C SER A 425 20.01 -54.66 21.11
N GLY A 426 19.16 -53.76 21.59
CA GLY A 426 19.52 -52.45 22.11
C GLY A 426 20.03 -52.60 23.57
N PRO A 427 20.04 -51.61 24.46
CA PRO A 427 19.50 -50.27 24.45
C PRO A 427 20.48 -49.16 24.96
N ALA A 428 19.99 -47.95 25.17
CA ALA A 428 20.62 -46.79 25.84
C ALA A 428 21.07 -47.06 27.29
N PRO A 429 21.88 -46.18 27.92
CA PRO A 429 21.34 -45.04 28.68
C PRO A 429 22.20 -43.74 28.70
N SER A 430 21.59 -42.62 28.84
CA SER A 430 21.50 -41.59 29.92
C SER A 430 22.79 -41.01 30.48
N ALA A 431 22.78 -39.66 30.50
CA ALA A 431 22.89 -38.69 31.57
C ALA A 431 24.29 -38.04 31.82
N ASP A 432 24.14 -36.77 32.16
CA ASP A 432 24.95 -35.89 33.00
C ASP A 432 26.22 -35.22 32.40
N GLU A 433 26.10 -33.94 32.08
CA GLU A 433 26.36 -32.70 32.85
C GLU A 433 25.89 -31.48 32.07
#